data_eb163daef7fec4c5f76a4a50e1cbcf1a
#
_entry.id   eb163daef7fec4c5f76a4a50e1cbcf1a
#
_cell.length_a   1.000
_cell.length_b   1.000
_cell.length_c   1.000
_cell.angle_alpha   90.00
_cell.angle_beta   90.00
_cell.angle_gamma   90.00
#
_symmetry.space_group_name_H-M   'P 1'
#
loop_
_entity.id
_entity.type
_entity.pdbx_description
1 polymer ?
#
loop_
_entity_poly.entity_id
_entity_poly.type
_entity_poly.pdbx_seq_one_letter_code
_entity_poly.pdbx_strand_id
1 'polypeptide(L)'
;MIKTTKMLAAILVCSTTPVLADGHSQIWSMAGLANAPSSSKMMEGMTGSILINSSIDLWDWSEAPEGFPTLVTAECNQSIALTAEGAPFGGVGVCSMMDPDGDLAIYFGEITPQLEYIGSLTAGSGKYEPYVGQKFVGTVTGMLKTGQQMYHVVAAD
;
A
#
# COMPACT_ATOMS: atom_id res chain seq x y z
N MET A 1 15.25 -16.95 74.56
CA MET A 1 14.47 -15.81 74.02
C MET A 1 14.92 -15.59 72.57
N ILE A 2 14.14 -16.10 71.62
CA ILE A 2 14.43 -16.00 70.17
C ILE A 2 13.55 -14.92 69.65
N LYS A 3 14.16 -13.83 69.19
CA LYS A 3 13.44 -12.72 68.49
C LYS A 3 13.24 -13.06 67.00
N THR A 4 12.03 -13.34 66.69
CA THR A 4 11.60 -13.52 65.24
C THR A 4 11.42 -12.17 64.58
N THR A 5 12.30 -11.83 63.64
CA THR A 5 12.20 -10.64 62.79
C THR A 5 11.28 -10.98 61.60
N LYS A 6 10.14 -10.35 61.53
CA LYS A 6 9.21 -10.46 60.39
C LYS A 6 9.73 -9.59 59.26
N MET A 7 10.17 -10.23 58.18
CA MET A 7 10.54 -9.56 56.93
C MET A 7 9.27 -9.31 56.12
N LEU A 8 8.92 -8.03 55.94
CA LEU A 8 7.79 -7.61 55.12
C LEU A 8 8.29 -7.51 53.67
N ALA A 9 7.91 -8.45 52.82
CA ALA A 9 8.19 -8.39 51.41
C ALA A 9 7.14 -7.46 50.75
N ALA A 10 7.57 -6.28 50.30
CA ALA A 10 6.76 -5.40 49.45
C ALA A 10 6.77 -5.93 48.04
N ILE A 11 5.64 -6.46 47.60
CA ILE A 11 5.44 -6.84 46.21
C ILE A 11 5.13 -5.57 45.42
N LEU A 12 6.10 -5.11 44.63
CA LEU A 12 5.92 -4.02 43.67
C LEU A 12 5.15 -4.58 42.46
N VAL A 13 3.83 -4.35 42.42
CA VAL A 13 3.00 -4.68 41.27
C VAL A 13 3.29 -3.61 40.23
N CYS A 14 4.19 -3.90 39.28
CA CYS A 14 4.29 -3.13 38.04
C CYS A 14 3.04 -3.37 37.21
N SER A 15 2.05 -2.49 37.31
CA SER A 15 0.94 -2.42 36.36
C SER A 15 1.47 -1.89 35.04
N THR A 16 1.86 -2.80 34.13
CA THR A 16 2.02 -2.47 32.74
C THR A 16 0.62 -2.26 32.17
N THR A 17 0.15 -1.02 32.19
CA THR A 17 -0.96 -0.65 31.29
C THR A 17 -0.47 -0.93 29.88
N PRO A 18 -1.21 -1.75 29.08
CA PRO A 18 -0.95 -1.77 27.65
C PRO A 18 -1.20 -0.34 27.16
N VAL A 19 -0.16 0.33 26.76
CA VAL A 19 -0.29 1.48 25.87
C VAL A 19 -0.86 0.85 24.62
N LEU A 20 -2.18 0.95 24.45
CA LEU A 20 -2.79 0.87 23.13
C LEU A 20 -2.12 2.03 22.40
N ALA A 21 -1.11 1.71 21.61
CA ALA A 21 -0.68 2.59 20.57
C ALA A 21 -1.93 2.75 19.71
N ASP A 22 -2.60 3.89 19.87
CA ASP A 22 -3.51 4.40 18.89
C ASP A 22 -2.65 4.58 17.63
N GLY A 23 -2.50 3.48 16.90
CA GLY A 23 -1.87 3.45 15.59
C GLY A 23 -2.76 4.18 14.63
N HIS A 24 -2.87 5.47 14.84
CA HIS A 24 -3.52 6.32 13.87
C HIS A 24 -2.57 6.45 12.71
N SER A 25 -2.90 5.68 11.71
CA SER A 25 -2.46 5.94 10.36
C SER A 25 -2.44 7.45 10.15
N GLN A 26 -1.23 7.99 10.09
CA GLN A 26 -1.10 9.35 9.61
C GLN A 26 -1.53 9.31 8.16
N ILE A 27 -2.70 9.88 7.89
CA ILE A 27 -3.26 9.93 6.54
C ILE A 27 -2.36 10.85 5.73
N TRP A 28 -1.68 10.30 4.73
CA TRP A 28 -0.98 11.09 3.73
C TRP A 28 -1.43 10.68 2.33
N SER A 29 -1.33 11.62 1.41
CA SER A 29 -1.55 11.38 0.00
C SER A 29 -0.23 11.17 -0.74
N MET A 30 -0.29 10.48 -1.85
CA MET A 30 0.83 10.40 -2.79
C MET A 30 0.36 10.65 -4.21
N ALA A 31 1.20 11.30 -5.00
CA ALA A 31 1.05 11.35 -6.43
C ALA A 31 1.90 10.24 -7.08
N GLY A 32 1.35 9.56 -8.06
CA GLY A 32 2.04 8.51 -8.79
C GLY A 32 2.10 8.81 -10.28
N LEU A 33 3.24 8.51 -10.88
CA LEU A 33 3.42 8.48 -12.33
C LEU A 33 3.75 7.04 -12.72
N ALA A 34 2.77 6.33 -13.27
CA ALA A 34 3.02 5.05 -13.92
C ALA A 34 3.73 5.31 -15.23
N ASN A 35 4.96 4.82 -15.36
CA ASN A 35 5.62 4.77 -16.65
C ASN A 35 4.80 3.91 -17.62
N ALA A 36 4.97 4.14 -18.91
CA ALA A 36 4.37 3.28 -19.92
C ALA A 36 4.64 1.82 -19.54
N PRO A 37 3.64 0.91 -19.65
CA PRO A 37 3.80 -0.46 -19.19
C PRO A 37 5.10 -1.05 -19.75
N SER A 38 5.95 -1.57 -18.88
CA SER A 38 7.17 -2.26 -19.31
C SER A 38 6.84 -3.53 -20.10
N SER A 39 5.64 -4.09 -19.84
CA SER A 39 5.03 -5.12 -20.67
C SER A 39 3.51 -5.04 -20.59
N SER A 40 2.85 -5.38 -21.69
CA SER A 40 1.39 -5.51 -21.77
C SER A 40 1.05 -6.76 -22.56
N LYS A 41 0.12 -7.55 -22.05
CA LYS A 41 -0.36 -8.78 -22.67
C LYS A 41 -1.88 -8.82 -22.60
N MET A 42 -2.51 -9.13 -23.73
CA MET A 42 -3.93 -9.44 -23.79
C MET A 42 -4.15 -10.94 -23.90
N MET A 43 -5.04 -11.47 -23.07
CA MET A 43 -5.54 -12.85 -23.19
C MET A 43 -7.00 -12.75 -23.68
N GLU A 44 -7.23 -13.23 -24.90
CA GLU A 44 -8.56 -13.18 -25.51
C GLU A 44 -9.40 -14.37 -25.08
N GLY A 45 -10.66 -14.11 -24.74
CA GLY A 45 -11.69 -15.09 -24.47
C GLY A 45 -12.88 -14.93 -25.40
N MET A 46 -13.85 -15.84 -25.33
CA MET A 46 -15.08 -15.79 -26.18
C MET A 46 -15.99 -14.63 -25.81
N THR A 47 -16.01 -14.19 -24.58
CA THR A 47 -16.96 -13.20 -24.03
C THR A 47 -16.28 -11.98 -23.41
N GLY A 48 -14.97 -11.85 -23.59
CA GLY A 48 -14.15 -10.78 -23.04
C GLY A 48 -12.69 -11.10 -23.08
N SER A 49 -11.86 -10.26 -22.47
CA SER A 49 -10.42 -10.45 -22.43
C SER A 49 -9.83 -10.08 -21.06
N ILE A 50 -8.60 -10.46 -20.82
CA ILE A 50 -7.83 -10.01 -19.65
C ILE A 50 -6.61 -9.26 -20.13
N LEU A 51 -6.51 -8.00 -19.72
CA LEU A 51 -5.33 -7.17 -19.92
C LEU A 51 -4.39 -7.35 -18.73
N ILE A 52 -3.17 -7.79 -18.97
CA ILE A 52 -2.10 -7.92 -17.97
C ILE A 52 -1.07 -6.86 -18.27
N ASN A 53 -0.82 -5.99 -17.31
CA ASN A 53 0.18 -4.92 -17.40
C ASN A 53 1.22 -5.07 -16.30
N SER A 54 2.47 -4.74 -16.63
CA SER A 54 3.54 -4.53 -15.66
C SER A 54 4.15 -3.16 -15.92
N SER A 55 4.37 -2.38 -14.87
CA SER A 55 4.97 -1.05 -14.94
C SER A 55 5.97 -0.84 -13.80
N ILE A 56 6.87 0.11 -14.00
CA ILE A 56 7.67 0.69 -12.91
C ILE A 56 7.10 2.08 -12.68
N ASP A 57 6.53 2.28 -11.51
CA ASP A 57 5.89 3.51 -11.13
C ASP A 57 6.84 4.36 -10.29
N LEU A 58 6.80 5.67 -10.48
CA LEU A 58 7.44 6.65 -9.62
C LEU A 58 6.38 7.25 -8.70
N TRP A 59 6.62 7.17 -7.40
CA TRP A 59 5.74 7.71 -6.38
C TRP A 59 6.38 8.91 -5.69
N ASP A 60 5.65 10.01 -5.67
CA ASP A 60 5.97 11.21 -4.89
C ASP A 60 5.26 11.12 -3.52
N TRP A 61 6.06 11.00 -2.49
CA TRP A 61 5.62 10.92 -1.09
C TRP A 61 6.02 12.17 -0.31
N SER A 62 6.02 13.32 -0.95
CA SER A 62 6.40 14.59 -0.32
C SER A 62 5.55 14.93 0.91
N GLU A 63 4.36 14.35 1.06
CA GLU A 63 3.49 14.51 2.22
C GLU A 63 3.63 13.39 3.26
N ALA A 64 4.54 12.43 3.06
CA ALA A 64 4.75 11.35 4.01
C ALA A 64 5.39 11.85 5.31
N PRO A 65 5.25 11.09 6.42
CA PRO A 65 5.87 11.43 7.69
C PRO A 65 7.40 11.56 7.59
N GLU A 66 7.98 12.28 8.54
CA GLU A 66 9.44 12.36 8.67
C GLU A 66 10.07 10.96 8.74
N GLY A 67 11.17 10.78 8.04
CA GLY A 67 11.87 9.49 7.94
C GLY A 67 11.44 8.62 6.76
N PHE A 68 10.38 9.00 6.04
CA PHE A 68 10.02 8.35 4.78
C PHE A 68 10.75 9.01 3.60
N PRO A 69 11.05 8.25 2.53
CA PRO A 69 11.60 8.84 1.32
C PRO A 69 10.56 9.73 0.64
N THR A 70 11.01 10.82 0.03
CA THR A 70 10.12 11.70 -0.74
C THR A 70 9.77 11.12 -2.11
N LEU A 71 10.66 10.28 -2.66
CA LEU A 71 10.46 9.61 -3.94
C LEU A 71 10.85 8.16 -3.83
N VAL A 72 10.00 7.28 -4.35
CA VAL A 72 10.28 5.85 -4.45
C VAL A 72 9.84 5.30 -5.80
N THR A 73 10.40 4.17 -6.20
CA THR A 73 9.93 3.41 -7.34
C THR A 73 9.26 2.13 -6.86
N ALA A 74 8.20 1.73 -7.54
CA ALA A 74 7.48 0.48 -7.29
C ALA A 74 7.31 -0.32 -8.57
N GLU A 75 7.44 -1.63 -8.48
CA GLU A 75 7.05 -2.55 -9.54
C GLU A 75 5.57 -2.91 -9.36
N CYS A 76 4.74 -2.50 -10.33
CA CYS A 76 3.31 -2.73 -10.30
C CYS A 76 2.89 -3.73 -11.37
N ASN A 77 2.06 -4.69 -10.97
CA ASN A 77 1.48 -5.71 -11.85
C ASN A 77 -0.04 -5.66 -11.70
N GLN A 78 -0.75 -5.60 -12.83
CA GLN A 78 -2.20 -5.48 -12.88
C GLN A 78 -2.79 -6.51 -13.82
N SER A 79 -3.97 -7.03 -13.44
CA SER A 79 -4.80 -7.87 -14.29
C SER A 79 -6.21 -7.29 -14.32
N ILE A 80 -6.65 -6.83 -15.48
CA ILE A 80 -7.93 -6.13 -15.67
C ILE A 80 -8.78 -6.95 -16.63
N ALA A 81 -9.95 -7.34 -16.18
CA ALA A 81 -10.94 -8.03 -17.00
C ALA A 81 -11.75 -7.00 -17.81
N LEU A 82 -11.88 -7.28 -19.10
CA LEU A 82 -12.59 -6.43 -20.06
C LEU A 82 -13.77 -7.20 -20.68
N THR A 83 -14.88 -6.49 -20.90
CA THR A 83 -16.02 -7.02 -21.66
C THR A 83 -15.64 -7.27 -23.12
N ALA A 84 -16.54 -7.88 -23.90
CA ALA A 84 -16.36 -8.06 -25.34
C ALA A 84 -16.18 -6.73 -26.09
N GLU A 85 -16.76 -5.66 -25.57
CA GLU A 85 -16.67 -4.30 -26.12
C GLU A 85 -15.39 -3.56 -25.66
N GLY A 86 -14.56 -4.21 -24.80
CA GLY A 86 -13.32 -3.65 -24.29
C GLY A 86 -13.47 -2.73 -23.07
N ALA A 87 -14.66 -2.65 -22.47
CA ALA A 87 -14.87 -1.89 -21.25
C ALA A 87 -14.34 -2.68 -20.01
N PRO A 88 -13.65 -2.04 -19.07
CA PRO A 88 -13.22 -2.70 -17.84
C PRO A 88 -14.45 -3.07 -16.98
N PHE A 89 -14.43 -4.24 -16.36
CA PHE A 89 -15.44 -4.62 -15.37
C PHE A 89 -14.85 -5.06 -14.02
N GLY A 90 -13.55 -4.95 -13.87
CA GLY A 90 -12.85 -5.16 -12.61
C GLY A 90 -11.47 -5.76 -12.81
N GLY A 91 -10.70 -5.80 -11.74
CA GLY A 91 -9.36 -6.35 -11.79
C GLY A 91 -8.70 -6.37 -10.44
N VAL A 92 -7.42 -6.71 -10.46
CA VAL A 92 -6.56 -6.67 -9.27
C VAL A 92 -5.21 -6.06 -9.64
N GLY A 93 -4.56 -5.47 -8.64
CA GLY A 93 -3.22 -4.93 -8.79
C GLY A 93 -2.37 -5.22 -7.56
N VAL A 94 -1.08 -5.42 -7.80
CA VAL A 94 -0.07 -5.53 -6.76
C VAL A 94 1.10 -4.63 -7.12
N CYS A 95 1.56 -3.84 -6.14
CA CYS A 95 2.78 -3.05 -6.26
C CYS A 95 3.74 -3.44 -5.15
N SER A 96 4.99 -3.67 -5.50
CA SER A 96 6.06 -4.00 -4.58
C SER A 96 7.14 -2.94 -4.66
N MET A 97 7.63 -2.49 -3.52
CA MET A 97 8.70 -1.50 -3.46
C MET A 97 9.74 -1.86 -2.41
N MET A 98 10.95 -1.39 -2.63
CA MET A 98 12.02 -1.33 -1.66
C MET A 98 12.55 0.09 -1.67
N ASP A 99 12.62 0.69 -0.52
CA ASP A 99 13.14 2.05 -0.39
C ASP A 99 14.68 2.09 -0.32
N PRO A 100 15.30 3.28 -0.35
CA PRO A 100 16.76 3.40 -0.28
C PRO A 100 17.40 2.84 1.00
N ASP A 101 16.64 2.73 2.10
CA ASP A 101 17.11 2.15 3.36
C ASP A 101 17.00 0.63 3.39
N GLY A 102 16.35 0.03 2.38
CA GLY A 102 16.12 -1.40 2.25
C GLY A 102 14.82 -1.89 2.90
N ASP A 103 13.97 -1.00 3.38
CA ASP A 103 12.64 -1.35 3.88
C ASP A 103 11.70 -1.68 2.72
N LEU A 104 10.83 -2.66 2.95
CA LEU A 104 9.96 -3.23 1.92
C LEU A 104 8.50 -2.89 2.19
N ALA A 105 7.71 -2.73 1.12
CA ALA A 105 6.26 -2.62 1.21
C ALA A 105 5.59 -3.31 0.01
N ILE A 106 4.45 -3.98 0.28
CA ILE A 106 3.61 -4.62 -0.74
C ILE A 106 2.19 -4.08 -0.57
N TYR A 107 1.69 -3.52 -1.65
CA TYR A 107 0.33 -3.01 -1.78
C TYR A 107 -0.46 -3.96 -2.68
N PHE A 108 -1.65 -4.34 -2.25
CA PHE A 108 -2.56 -5.17 -3.03
C PHE A 108 -3.96 -4.57 -2.98
N GLY A 109 -4.67 -4.62 -4.10
CA GLY A 109 -6.03 -4.12 -4.15
C GLY A 109 -6.80 -4.53 -5.39
N GLU A 110 -8.06 -4.13 -5.40
CA GLU A 110 -9.00 -4.29 -6.50
C GLU A 110 -8.95 -3.08 -7.42
N ILE A 111 -9.21 -3.31 -8.69
CA ILE A 111 -9.43 -2.27 -9.70
C ILE A 111 -10.91 -2.30 -10.06
N THR A 112 -11.58 -1.18 -9.82
CA THR A 112 -13.02 -1.04 -10.11
C THR A 112 -13.29 -0.91 -11.60
N PRO A 113 -14.56 -1.06 -12.06
CA PRO A 113 -14.93 -0.74 -13.44
C PRO A 113 -14.63 0.70 -13.87
N GLN A 114 -14.50 1.63 -12.90
CA GLN A 114 -14.13 3.02 -13.14
C GLN A 114 -12.61 3.23 -13.16
N LEU A 115 -11.82 2.14 -13.06
CA LEU A 115 -10.36 2.14 -12.97
C LEU A 115 -9.83 2.85 -11.72
N GLU A 116 -10.60 2.86 -10.64
CA GLU A 116 -10.11 3.21 -9.31
C GLU A 116 -9.41 2.01 -8.69
N TYR A 117 -8.32 2.25 -8.00
CA TYR A 117 -7.62 1.23 -7.20
C TYR A 117 -8.05 1.34 -5.74
N ILE A 118 -8.62 0.29 -5.18
CA ILE A 118 -9.03 0.21 -3.78
C ILE A 118 -8.21 -0.90 -3.13
N GLY A 119 -7.27 -0.53 -2.29
CA GLY A 119 -6.32 -1.50 -1.77
C GLY A 119 -5.81 -1.19 -0.37
N SER A 120 -4.82 -1.96 0.04
CA SER A 120 -4.16 -1.78 1.32
C SER A 120 -2.67 -2.14 1.24
N LEU A 121 -1.89 -1.64 2.21
CA LEU A 121 -0.57 -2.14 2.49
C LEU A 121 -0.71 -3.52 3.15
N THR A 122 -0.40 -4.59 2.43
CA THR A 122 -0.61 -5.97 2.89
C THR A 122 0.59 -6.57 3.61
N ALA A 123 1.78 -6.06 3.31
CA ALA A 123 3.01 -6.44 4.00
C ALA A 123 3.98 -5.25 3.99
N GLY A 124 4.76 -5.12 5.06
CA GLY A 124 5.79 -4.09 5.19
C GLY A 124 6.85 -4.50 6.19
N SER A 125 8.06 -3.99 6.02
CA SER A 125 9.15 -4.11 6.97
C SER A 125 9.62 -2.72 7.43
N GLY A 126 10.37 -2.67 8.54
CA GLY A 126 10.96 -1.45 9.06
C GLY A 126 9.92 -0.35 9.27
N LYS A 127 10.10 0.82 8.65
CA LYS A 127 9.20 1.97 8.81
C LYS A 127 7.78 1.75 8.29
N TYR A 128 7.56 0.73 7.42
CA TYR A 128 6.26 0.40 6.85
C TYR A 128 5.44 -0.57 7.71
N GLU A 129 6.07 -1.31 8.62
CA GLU A 129 5.40 -2.31 9.46
C GLU A 129 4.20 -1.74 10.26
N PRO A 130 4.27 -0.55 10.88
CA PRO A 130 3.15 0.03 11.61
C PRO A 130 1.93 0.37 10.76
N TYR A 131 2.10 0.46 9.44
CA TYR A 131 1.05 0.84 8.49
C TYR A 131 0.43 -0.35 7.74
N VAL A 132 0.85 -1.58 8.07
CA VAL A 132 0.24 -2.78 7.48
C VAL A 132 -1.24 -2.84 7.84
N GLY A 133 -2.07 -3.01 6.80
CA GLY A 133 -3.53 -2.95 6.90
C GLY A 133 -4.13 -1.58 6.55
N GLN A 134 -3.33 -0.52 6.43
CA GLN A 134 -3.82 0.78 6.00
C GLN A 134 -4.40 0.68 4.59
N LYS A 135 -5.62 1.19 4.43
CA LYS A 135 -6.34 1.21 3.16
C LYS A 135 -6.01 2.45 2.35
N PHE A 136 -6.14 2.32 1.04
CA PHE A 136 -5.88 3.38 0.08
C PHE A 136 -6.92 3.36 -1.04
N VAL A 137 -7.22 4.54 -1.55
CA VAL A 137 -7.98 4.72 -2.80
C VAL A 137 -7.11 5.49 -3.78
N GLY A 138 -6.86 4.89 -4.93
CA GLY A 138 -6.12 5.50 -6.02
C GLY A 138 -7.03 5.84 -7.19
N THR A 139 -6.88 7.05 -7.72
CA THR A 139 -7.68 7.54 -8.85
C THR A 139 -6.76 8.05 -9.94
N VAL A 140 -7.00 7.62 -11.19
CA VAL A 140 -6.29 8.14 -12.36
C VAL A 140 -6.71 9.59 -12.61
N THR A 141 -5.75 10.51 -12.59
CA THR A 141 -5.95 11.95 -12.76
C THR A 141 -5.60 12.43 -14.16
N GLY A 142 -4.89 11.63 -14.93
CA GLY A 142 -4.52 11.97 -16.30
C GLY A 142 -3.79 10.84 -17.01
N MET A 143 -3.77 10.93 -18.34
CA MET A 143 -3.03 10.01 -19.20
C MET A 143 -2.26 10.80 -20.24
N LEU A 144 -0.97 10.52 -20.36
CA LEU A 144 -0.15 11.09 -21.42
C LEU A 144 -0.39 10.34 -22.75
N LYS A 145 -0.11 11.01 -23.86
CA LYS A 145 -0.23 10.38 -25.20
C LYS A 145 0.66 9.16 -25.38
N THR A 146 1.70 9.06 -24.58
CA THR A 146 2.65 7.94 -24.54
C THR A 146 2.15 6.73 -23.74
N GLY A 147 0.94 6.80 -23.16
CA GLY A 147 0.33 5.74 -22.36
C GLY A 147 0.67 5.78 -20.88
N GLN A 148 1.52 6.70 -20.43
CA GLN A 148 1.81 6.90 -19.01
C GLN A 148 0.58 7.47 -18.31
N GLN A 149 0.31 6.97 -17.12
CA GLN A 149 -0.82 7.39 -16.29
C GLN A 149 -0.32 8.20 -15.11
N MET A 150 -0.98 9.30 -14.83
CA MET A 150 -0.85 10.04 -13.60
C MET A 150 -2.02 9.66 -12.68
N TYR A 151 -1.73 9.39 -11.45
CA TYR A 151 -2.76 9.05 -10.47
C TYR A 151 -2.44 9.66 -9.11
N HIS A 152 -3.46 9.76 -8.29
CA HIS A 152 -3.37 10.22 -6.92
C HIS A 152 -3.93 9.14 -6.01
N VAL A 153 -3.23 8.86 -4.92
CA VAL A 153 -3.63 7.87 -3.93
C VAL A 153 -3.79 8.57 -2.59
N VAL A 154 -4.88 8.32 -1.92
CA VAL A 154 -5.17 8.83 -0.59
C VAL A 154 -5.40 7.67 0.36
N ALA A 155 -4.99 7.83 1.60
CA ALA A 155 -5.35 6.89 2.63
C ALA A 155 -6.88 6.94 2.86
N ALA A 156 -7.46 5.79 3.14
CA ALA A 156 -8.88 5.61 3.43
C ALA A 156 -9.06 4.94 4.80
N ASP A 157 -10.20 5.20 5.44
CA ASP A 157 -10.58 4.58 6.72
C ASP A 157 -10.94 3.09 6.58
#